data_1525601cbe46bca9891960a3efc56b76
#
_entry.id   1525601cbe46bca9891960a3efc56b76
#
_cell.length_a   1.000
_cell.length_b   1.000
_cell.length_c   1.000
_cell.angle_alpha   90.00
_cell.angle_beta   90.00
_cell.angle_gamma   90.00
#
_symmetry.space_group_name_H-M   'P 1'
#
loop_
_entity.id
_entity.type
_entity.pdbx_description
1 polymer ?
#
loop_
_entity_poly.entity_id
_entity_poly.type
_entity_poly.pdbx_seq_one_letter_code
_entity_poly.pdbx_strand_id
1 'polypeptide(L)'
;MNNLKSVFLALWLVMGVTVNAVAQSAADLYKRANQQYVLFESERDKGTNVNGMYDYLIDSYGKFVDVTKASGNAQYLDGTKNRLRAMYPYLLNAALYYYDQKQPAKALDFAAAYIDIPYMQMFRSELFPKDGRYASVVFFAAVSAYNLQKMDMALKYFKEYINTGAETQLKDCYVYMNLIYMNRKQYAEQEKVLEEAIKKYPISLDFLYNLVNVHIATNNMPKLLSAIDRILELDPNNLQ
;
A
#
# COMPACT_ATOMS: atom_id res chain seq x y z
N MET A 1 42.47 17.34 31.48
CA MET A 1 42.67 16.82 30.12
C MET A 1 42.34 15.35 29.96
N ASN A 2 41.82 14.63 30.94
CA ASN A 2 41.54 13.17 30.87
C ASN A 2 40.11 12.80 30.52
N ASN A 3 39.16 13.73 30.47
CA ASN A 3 37.76 13.39 30.19
C ASN A 3 37.35 13.41 28.72
N LEU A 4 38.17 14.02 27.83
CA LEU A 4 37.84 14.04 26.39
C LEU A 4 38.22 12.72 25.68
N LYS A 5 39.29 12.06 26.15
CA LYS A 5 39.71 10.77 25.53
C LYS A 5 38.77 9.61 25.86
N SER A 6 38.15 9.62 27.03
CA SER A 6 37.16 8.59 27.40
C SER A 6 35.83 8.73 26.67
N VAL A 7 35.41 9.95 26.33
CA VAL A 7 34.19 10.20 25.54
C VAL A 7 34.38 9.78 24.07
N PHE A 8 35.57 10.02 23.51
CA PHE A 8 35.86 9.56 22.12
C PHE A 8 35.97 8.03 22.04
N LEU A 9 36.52 7.35 23.04
CA LEU A 9 36.58 5.87 23.04
C LEU A 9 35.20 5.25 23.20
N ALA A 10 34.32 5.84 24.00
CA ALA A 10 32.94 5.40 24.16
C ALA A 10 32.11 5.61 22.90
N LEU A 11 32.31 6.71 22.16
CA LEU A 11 31.63 6.97 20.88
C LEU A 11 32.09 5.99 19.79
N TRP A 12 33.38 5.62 19.75
CA TRP A 12 33.90 4.62 18.81
C TRP A 12 33.40 3.20 19.12
N LEU A 13 33.27 2.85 20.40
CA LEU A 13 32.72 1.57 20.82
C LEU A 13 31.22 1.47 20.50
N VAL A 14 30.46 2.54 20.67
CA VAL A 14 29.03 2.57 20.36
C VAL A 14 28.80 2.52 18.83
N MET A 15 29.61 3.27 18.03
CA MET A 15 29.53 3.17 16.58
C MET A 15 30.05 1.82 16.04
N GLY A 16 31.08 1.24 16.63
CA GLY A 16 31.58 -0.09 16.26
C GLY A 16 30.58 -1.21 16.56
N VAL A 17 29.86 -1.12 17.69
CA VAL A 17 28.83 -2.09 18.06
C VAL A 17 27.59 -1.96 17.17
N THR A 18 27.19 -0.73 16.79
CA THR A 18 26.05 -0.52 15.89
C THR A 18 26.35 -0.98 14.46
N VAL A 19 27.55 -0.75 13.93
CA VAL A 19 27.94 -1.20 12.58
C VAL A 19 28.06 -2.73 12.53
N ASN A 20 28.60 -3.38 13.55
CA ASN A 20 28.65 -4.85 13.62
C ASN A 20 27.26 -5.48 13.84
N ALA A 21 26.39 -4.86 14.63
CA ALA A 21 25.02 -5.32 14.83
C ALA A 21 24.18 -5.21 13.55
N VAL A 22 24.39 -4.17 12.74
CA VAL A 22 23.73 -4.00 11.44
C VAL A 22 24.29 -4.96 10.38
N ALA A 23 25.59 -5.25 10.40
CA ALA A 23 26.20 -6.24 9.50
C ALA A 23 25.78 -7.70 9.81
N GLN A 24 25.57 -8.04 11.07
CA GLN A 24 25.00 -9.34 11.46
C GLN A 24 23.51 -9.46 11.11
N SER A 25 22.80 -8.34 10.93
CA SER A 25 21.34 -8.34 10.77
C SER A 25 20.88 -8.97 9.45
N ALA A 26 21.55 -8.75 8.31
CA ALA A 26 21.13 -9.30 7.02
C ALA A 26 21.21 -10.84 6.98
N ALA A 27 22.29 -11.43 7.49
CA ALA A 27 22.44 -12.88 7.57
C ALA A 27 21.42 -13.52 8.52
N ASP A 28 21.23 -12.93 9.70
CA ASP A 28 20.27 -13.42 10.68
C ASP A 28 18.83 -13.28 10.18
N LEU A 29 18.49 -12.14 9.58
CA LEU A 29 17.18 -11.91 8.97
C LEU A 29 16.90 -12.93 7.87
N TYR A 30 17.86 -13.15 6.97
CA TYR A 30 17.72 -14.13 5.90
C TYR A 30 17.56 -15.56 6.43
N LYS A 31 18.36 -15.95 7.43
CA LYS A 31 18.24 -17.27 8.10
C LYS A 31 16.85 -17.44 8.72
N ARG A 32 16.38 -16.45 9.48
CA ARG A 32 15.03 -16.47 10.12
C ARG A 32 13.91 -16.48 9.08
N ALA A 33 14.04 -15.69 8.00
CA ALA A 33 13.09 -15.70 6.91
C ALA A 33 12.97 -17.08 6.27
N ASN A 34 14.10 -17.74 5.98
CA ASN A 34 14.09 -19.11 5.45
C ASN A 34 13.53 -20.14 6.43
N GLN A 35 13.77 -20.00 7.72
CA GLN A 35 13.18 -20.89 8.73
C GLN A 35 11.64 -20.82 8.67
N GLN A 36 11.05 -19.63 8.62
CA GLN A 36 9.61 -19.45 8.49
C GLN A 36 9.09 -19.96 7.14
N TYR A 37 9.86 -19.73 6.06
CA TYR A 37 9.50 -20.24 4.75
C TYR A 37 9.46 -21.77 4.71
N VAL A 38 10.39 -22.46 5.33
CA VAL A 38 10.39 -23.93 5.43
C VAL A 38 9.20 -24.44 6.24
N LEU A 39 8.82 -23.73 7.32
CA LEU A 39 7.61 -24.06 8.07
C LEU A 39 6.35 -23.85 7.23
N PHE A 40 6.28 -22.76 6.46
CA PHE A 40 5.20 -22.54 5.50
C PHE A 40 5.10 -23.71 4.49
N GLU A 41 6.21 -24.12 3.86
CA GLU A 41 6.23 -25.23 2.90
C GLU A 41 5.80 -26.54 3.57
N SER A 42 6.28 -26.80 4.78
CA SER A 42 5.89 -27.99 5.55
C SER A 42 4.39 -28.04 5.85
N GLU A 43 3.78 -26.94 6.30
CA GLU A 43 2.34 -26.90 6.57
C GLU A 43 1.50 -26.95 5.29
N ARG A 44 1.98 -26.32 4.19
CA ARG A 44 1.37 -26.43 2.86
C ARG A 44 1.31 -27.90 2.40
N ASP A 45 2.41 -28.63 2.53
CA ASP A 45 2.51 -30.00 2.05
C ASP A 45 1.68 -30.98 2.92
N LYS A 46 1.53 -30.70 4.21
CA LYS A 46 0.63 -31.45 5.11
C LYS A 46 -0.85 -31.17 4.82
N GLY A 47 -1.19 -29.93 4.46
CA GLY A 47 -2.56 -29.51 4.17
C GLY A 47 -3.53 -29.51 5.35
N THR A 48 -3.07 -29.66 6.59
CA THR A 48 -3.92 -29.85 7.77
C THR A 48 -4.12 -28.56 8.60
N ASN A 49 -3.23 -27.58 8.48
CA ASN A 49 -3.24 -26.35 9.29
C ASN A 49 -3.13 -25.10 8.40
N VAL A 50 -4.24 -24.73 7.77
CA VAL A 50 -4.29 -23.60 6.83
C VAL A 50 -3.91 -22.26 7.50
N ASN A 51 -4.38 -22.00 8.72
CA ASN A 51 -4.07 -20.79 9.45
C ASN A 51 -2.57 -20.71 9.81
N GLY A 52 -2.00 -21.79 10.33
CA GLY A 52 -0.56 -21.86 10.63
C GLY A 52 0.30 -21.69 9.37
N MET A 53 -0.11 -22.30 8.27
CA MET A 53 0.54 -22.12 6.97
C MET A 53 0.60 -20.63 6.57
N TYR A 54 -0.51 -19.92 6.66
CA TYR A 54 -0.55 -18.51 6.30
C TYR A 54 0.16 -17.59 7.32
N ASP A 55 0.12 -17.92 8.60
CA ASP A 55 0.90 -17.18 9.61
C ASP A 55 2.42 -17.30 9.35
N TYR A 56 2.92 -18.47 8.97
CA TYR A 56 4.32 -18.64 8.54
C TYR A 56 4.63 -17.92 7.21
N LEU A 57 3.69 -17.91 6.27
CA LEU A 57 3.84 -17.21 5.00
C LEU A 57 4.07 -15.72 5.20
N ILE A 58 3.19 -15.05 5.97
CA ILE A 58 3.28 -13.60 6.18
C ILE A 58 4.49 -13.21 7.04
N ASP A 59 4.83 -14.02 8.05
CA ASP A 59 6.01 -13.80 8.88
C ASP A 59 7.31 -13.94 8.05
N SER A 60 7.37 -14.96 7.20
CA SER A 60 8.49 -15.12 6.25
C SER A 60 8.61 -13.95 5.29
N TYR A 61 7.47 -13.52 4.70
CA TYR A 61 7.42 -12.34 3.82
C TYR A 61 8.00 -11.10 4.50
N GLY A 62 7.52 -10.76 5.70
CA GLY A 62 8.00 -9.61 6.45
C GLY A 62 9.51 -9.65 6.67
N LYS A 63 10.04 -10.80 7.09
CA LYS A 63 11.48 -10.99 7.28
C LYS A 63 12.29 -10.88 5.97
N PHE A 64 11.79 -11.38 4.84
CA PHE A 64 12.45 -11.19 3.55
C PHE A 64 12.44 -9.72 3.10
N VAL A 65 11.35 -8.98 3.37
CA VAL A 65 11.31 -7.53 3.16
C VAL A 65 12.36 -6.81 4.00
N ASP A 66 12.56 -7.23 5.25
CA ASP A 66 13.60 -6.65 6.12
C ASP A 66 15.01 -6.95 5.61
N VAL A 67 15.26 -8.15 5.07
CA VAL A 67 16.53 -8.46 4.38
C VAL A 67 16.83 -7.46 3.27
N THR A 68 15.82 -7.05 2.48
CA THR A 68 16.02 -6.09 1.38
C THR A 68 16.47 -4.71 1.83
N LYS A 69 16.17 -4.34 3.09
CA LYS A 69 16.48 -3.04 3.69
C LYS A 69 17.79 -3.06 4.50
N ALA A 70 18.27 -4.24 4.87
CA ALA A 70 19.45 -4.38 5.71
C ALA A 70 20.73 -4.05 4.94
N SER A 71 21.72 -3.45 5.61
CA SER A 71 23.06 -3.28 5.05
C SER A 71 23.75 -4.62 4.86
N GLY A 72 24.61 -4.75 3.82
CA GLY A 72 25.31 -5.99 3.52
C GLY A 72 24.42 -7.11 2.96
N ASN A 73 23.24 -6.76 2.42
CA ASN A 73 22.25 -7.72 1.92
C ASN A 73 22.56 -8.32 0.54
N ALA A 74 23.57 -7.79 -0.19
CA ALA A 74 23.80 -8.12 -1.61
C ALA A 74 23.85 -9.64 -1.89
N GLN A 75 24.54 -10.41 -1.04
CA GLN A 75 24.66 -11.86 -1.18
C GLN A 75 23.36 -12.63 -0.92
N TYR A 76 22.34 -12.00 -0.31
CA TYR A 76 21.05 -12.62 0.02
C TYR A 76 19.92 -12.21 -0.93
N LEU A 77 20.16 -11.23 -1.83
CA LEU A 77 19.09 -10.66 -2.66
C LEU A 77 18.51 -11.67 -3.65
N ASP A 78 19.34 -12.49 -4.30
CA ASP A 78 18.85 -13.50 -5.25
C ASP A 78 18.01 -14.57 -4.55
N GLY A 79 18.47 -15.05 -3.39
CA GLY A 79 17.70 -15.99 -2.58
C GLY A 79 16.38 -15.39 -2.10
N THR A 80 16.40 -14.14 -1.62
CA THR A 80 15.19 -13.39 -1.21
C THR A 80 14.23 -13.23 -2.38
N LYS A 81 14.72 -12.84 -3.55
CA LYS A 81 13.94 -12.69 -4.78
C LYS A 81 13.22 -13.98 -5.16
N ASN A 82 13.93 -15.10 -5.17
CA ASN A 82 13.35 -16.39 -5.49
C ASN A 82 12.26 -16.81 -4.50
N ARG A 83 12.46 -16.57 -3.20
CA ARG A 83 11.47 -16.87 -2.16
C ARG A 83 10.22 -15.99 -2.28
N LEU A 84 10.38 -14.67 -2.44
CA LEU A 84 9.26 -13.75 -2.63
C LEU A 84 8.43 -14.11 -3.88
N ARG A 85 9.09 -14.48 -4.99
CA ARG A 85 8.40 -14.97 -6.19
C ARG A 85 7.59 -16.24 -5.93
N ALA A 86 8.16 -17.20 -5.21
CA ALA A 86 7.48 -18.45 -4.88
C ALA A 86 6.29 -18.23 -3.92
N MET A 87 6.36 -17.23 -3.04
CA MET A 87 5.28 -16.88 -2.11
C MET A 87 4.10 -16.14 -2.79
N TYR A 88 4.36 -15.47 -3.91
CA TYR A 88 3.42 -14.55 -4.56
C TYR A 88 2.01 -15.11 -4.77
N PRO A 89 1.80 -16.30 -5.37
CA PRO A 89 0.47 -16.86 -5.57
C PRO A 89 -0.23 -17.22 -4.25
N TYR A 90 0.52 -17.61 -3.24
CA TYR A 90 -0.04 -17.97 -1.93
C TYR A 90 -0.50 -16.75 -1.12
N LEU A 91 0.15 -15.57 -1.32
CA LEU A 91 -0.29 -14.32 -0.71
C LEU A 91 -1.68 -13.90 -1.23
N LEU A 92 -1.94 -14.06 -2.53
CA LEU A 92 -3.27 -13.84 -3.09
C LEU A 92 -4.30 -14.79 -2.46
N ASN A 93 -3.99 -16.09 -2.40
CA ASN A 93 -4.89 -17.08 -1.85
C ASN A 93 -5.19 -16.80 -0.35
N ALA A 94 -4.19 -16.39 0.41
CA ALA A 94 -4.35 -16.01 1.81
C ALA A 94 -5.22 -14.75 1.98
N ALA A 95 -5.03 -13.73 1.14
CA ALA A 95 -5.84 -12.52 1.17
C ALA A 95 -7.33 -12.84 0.96
N LEU A 96 -7.64 -13.68 -0.04
CA LEU A 96 -9.01 -14.11 -0.32
C LEU A 96 -9.56 -14.98 0.80
N TYR A 97 -8.78 -15.92 1.33
CA TYR A 97 -9.17 -16.77 2.43
C TYR A 97 -9.59 -15.97 3.67
N TYR A 98 -8.76 -15.00 4.10
CA TYR A 98 -9.08 -14.18 5.27
C TYR A 98 -10.21 -13.17 5.00
N TYR A 99 -10.37 -12.74 3.74
CA TYR A 99 -11.54 -11.96 3.34
C TYR A 99 -12.84 -12.73 3.55
N ASP A 100 -12.90 -13.98 3.07
CA ASP A 100 -14.06 -14.86 3.25
C ASP A 100 -14.33 -15.18 4.74
N GLN A 101 -13.27 -15.28 5.54
CA GLN A 101 -13.35 -15.45 6.99
C GLN A 101 -13.75 -14.17 7.76
N LYS A 102 -14.03 -13.05 7.05
CA LYS A 102 -14.36 -11.75 7.65
C LYS A 102 -13.29 -11.22 8.62
N GLN A 103 -12.02 -11.45 8.29
CA GLN A 103 -10.85 -10.96 9.01
C GLN A 103 -10.12 -9.87 8.18
N PRO A 104 -10.68 -8.64 8.06
CA PRO A 104 -10.22 -7.63 7.12
C PRO A 104 -8.78 -7.15 7.40
N ALA A 105 -8.34 -7.17 8.65
CA ALA A 105 -6.96 -6.78 8.98
C ALA A 105 -5.95 -7.78 8.41
N LYS A 106 -6.14 -9.08 8.65
CA LYS A 106 -5.28 -10.13 8.08
C LYS A 106 -5.36 -10.14 6.55
N ALA A 107 -6.57 -10.08 6.00
CA ALA A 107 -6.76 -10.02 4.55
C ALA A 107 -6.01 -8.84 3.92
N LEU A 108 -6.01 -7.66 4.56
CA LEU A 108 -5.26 -6.50 4.11
C LEU A 108 -3.74 -6.74 4.14
N ASP A 109 -3.21 -7.37 5.18
CA ASP A 109 -1.76 -7.63 5.28
C ASP A 109 -1.28 -8.53 4.13
N PHE A 110 -2.03 -9.57 3.78
CA PHE A 110 -1.72 -10.44 2.64
C PHE A 110 -1.95 -9.76 1.28
N ALA A 111 -3.03 -8.99 1.13
CA ALA A 111 -3.28 -8.22 -0.09
C ALA A 111 -2.19 -7.17 -0.32
N ALA A 112 -1.76 -6.47 0.74
CA ALA A 112 -0.66 -5.53 0.68
C ALA A 112 0.64 -6.20 0.21
N ALA A 113 1.00 -7.34 0.79
CA ALA A 113 2.17 -8.12 0.40
C ALA A 113 2.11 -8.55 -1.08
N TYR A 114 0.95 -9.04 -1.53
CA TYR A 114 0.71 -9.42 -2.91
C TYR A 114 0.86 -8.23 -3.88
N ILE A 115 0.25 -7.09 -3.55
CA ILE A 115 0.29 -5.89 -4.40
C ILE A 115 1.69 -5.28 -4.45
N ASP A 116 2.45 -5.31 -3.35
CA ASP A 116 3.71 -4.59 -3.21
C ASP A 116 4.91 -5.34 -3.82
N ILE A 117 4.91 -6.67 -3.87
CA ILE A 117 6.01 -7.46 -4.42
C ILE A 117 6.43 -7.01 -5.82
N PRO A 118 5.54 -6.84 -6.81
CA PRO A 118 5.91 -6.43 -8.16
C PRO A 118 6.62 -5.07 -8.23
N TYR A 119 6.42 -4.20 -7.25
CA TYR A 119 7.01 -2.85 -7.19
C TYR A 119 8.35 -2.81 -6.45
N MET A 120 8.79 -3.91 -5.84
CA MET A 120 10.11 -3.96 -5.21
C MET A 120 11.21 -3.78 -6.24
N GLN A 121 12.29 -3.07 -5.87
CA GLN A 121 13.39 -2.75 -6.79
C GLN A 121 13.95 -3.98 -7.52
N MET A 122 14.03 -5.13 -6.84
CA MET A 122 14.55 -6.37 -7.39
C MET A 122 13.66 -6.99 -8.49
N PHE A 123 12.43 -6.53 -8.63
CA PHE A 123 11.46 -7.03 -9.61
C PHE A 123 11.12 -6.04 -10.73
N ARG A 124 11.76 -4.85 -10.78
CA ARG A 124 11.41 -3.78 -11.74
C ARG A 124 11.52 -4.19 -13.22
N SER A 125 12.36 -5.16 -13.55
CA SER A 125 12.53 -5.68 -14.90
C SER A 125 11.66 -6.90 -15.20
N GLU A 126 10.81 -7.31 -14.27
CA GLU A 126 10.01 -8.53 -14.40
C GLU A 126 8.53 -8.21 -14.58
N LEU A 127 7.89 -9.00 -15.44
CA LEU A 127 6.43 -8.98 -15.54
C LEU A 127 5.87 -10.02 -14.58
N PHE A 128 5.14 -9.53 -13.57
CA PHE A 128 4.32 -10.40 -12.73
C PHE A 128 2.98 -10.64 -13.42
N PRO A 129 2.53 -11.91 -13.54
CA PRO A 129 1.21 -12.17 -14.06
C PRO A 129 0.18 -11.58 -13.09
N LYS A 130 -0.60 -10.60 -13.56
CA LYS A 130 -1.75 -10.10 -12.80
C LYS A 130 -2.87 -11.11 -12.98
N ASP A 131 -3.32 -11.71 -11.88
CA ASP A 131 -4.54 -12.52 -11.84
C ASP A 131 -5.73 -11.67 -12.27
N GLY A 132 -6.74 -12.26 -12.93
CA GLY A 132 -7.94 -11.53 -13.34
C GLY A 132 -8.70 -10.86 -12.19
N ARG A 133 -8.43 -11.27 -10.94
CA ARG A 133 -8.95 -10.66 -9.70
C ARG A 133 -8.09 -9.52 -9.16
N TYR A 134 -6.96 -9.19 -9.81
CA TYR A 134 -6.01 -8.21 -9.29
C TYR A 134 -6.67 -6.88 -8.92
N ALA A 135 -7.46 -6.31 -9.84
CA ALA A 135 -8.16 -5.05 -9.59
C ALA A 135 -9.12 -5.14 -8.38
N SER A 136 -9.88 -6.24 -8.26
CA SER A 136 -10.78 -6.45 -7.12
C SER A 136 -10.02 -6.55 -5.80
N VAL A 137 -8.86 -7.22 -5.78
CA VAL A 137 -8.01 -7.31 -4.57
C VAL A 137 -7.44 -5.96 -4.19
N VAL A 138 -7.01 -5.16 -5.19
CA VAL A 138 -6.52 -3.79 -4.95
C VAL A 138 -7.62 -2.89 -4.37
N PHE A 139 -8.83 -2.93 -4.93
CA PHE A 139 -9.97 -2.16 -4.40
C PHE A 139 -10.33 -2.60 -2.97
N PHE A 140 -10.44 -3.91 -2.75
CA PHE A 140 -10.66 -4.47 -1.41
C PHE A 140 -9.59 -4.00 -0.41
N ALA A 141 -8.30 -4.04 -0.78
CA ALA A 141 -7.21 -3.58 0.08
C ALA A 141 -7.35 -2.08 0.39
N ALA A 142 -7.74 -1.26 -0.60
CA ALA A 142 -7.97 0.18 -0.43
C ALA A 142 -9.09 0.47 0.58
N VAL A 143 -10.25 -0.18 0.41
CA VAL A 143 -11.41 -0.02 1.31
C VAL A 143 -11.11 -0.55 2.71
N SER A 144 -10.42 -1.70 2.83
CA SER A 144 -10.00 -2.23 4.12
C SER A 144 -9.03 -1.29 4.85
N ALA A 145 -8.07 -0.72 4.11
CA ALA A 145 -7.15 0.27 4.67
C ALA A 145 -7.90 1.53 5.14
N TYR A 146 -8.87 2.00 4.37
CA TYR A 146 -9.73 3.13 4.74
C TYR A 146 -10.50 2.85 6.05
N ASN A 147 -11.17 1.70 6.14
CA ASN A 147 -11.94 1.31 7.32
C ASN A 147 -11.05 1.12 8.57
N LEU A 148 -9.81 0.68 8.38
CA LEU A 148 -8.80 0.56 9.44
C LEU A 148 -8.07 1.88 9.74
N GLN A 149 -8.52 3.01 9.21
CA GLN A 149 -7.94 4.36 9.37
C GLN A 149 -6.48 4.47 8.87
N LYS A 150 -6.03 3.55 8.00
CA LYS A 150 -4.71 3.58 7.36
C LYS A 150 -4.76 4.41 6.06
N MET A 151 -5.04 5.72 6.17
CA MET A 151 -5.43 6.58 5.06
C MET A 151 -4.39 6.68 3.94
N ASP A 152 -3.07 6.70 4.26
CA ASP A 152 -2.02 6.76 3.23
C ASP A 152 -1.95 5.47 2.42
N MET A 153 -2.17 4.33 3.09
CA MET A 153 -2.27 3.03 2.43
C MET A 153 -3.54 2.95 1.56
N ALA A 154 -4.66 3.46 2.04
CA ALA A 154 -5.89 3.56 1.26
C ALA A 154 -5.70 4.39 -0.02
N LEU A 155 -5.12 5.59 0.09
CA LEU A 155 -4.80 6.43 -1.07
C LEU A 155 -3.85 5.74 -2.06
N LYS A 156 -2.84 5.02 -1.56
CA LYS A 156 -1.92 4.24 -2.40
C LYS A 156 -2.67 3.22 -3.24
N TYR A 157 -3.57 2.44 -2.62
CA TYR A 157 -4.29 1.38 -3.31
C TYR A 157 -5.44 1.89 -4.15
N PHE A 158 -6.13 2.98 -3.80
CA PHE A 158 -7.09 3.61 -4.71
C PHE A 158 -6.41 4.11 -5.99
N LYS A 159 -5.23 4.73 -5.89
CA LYS A 159 -4.43 5.13 -7.06
C LYS A 159 -3.98 3.90 -7.88
N GLU A 160 -3.56 2.83 -7.22
CA GLU A 160 -3.21 1.58 -7.91
C GLU A 160 -4.43 0.99 -8.64
N TYR A 161 -5.62 1.01 -8.04
CA TYR A 161 -6.84 0.59 -8.72
C TYR A 161 -7.07 1.38 -10.01
N ILE A 162 -6.96 2.72 -9.95
CA ILE A 162 -7.09 3.59 -11.14
C ILE A 162 -6.07 3.19 -12.21
N ASN A 163 -4.82 2.89 -11.82
CA ASN A 163 -3.76 2.46 -12.73
C ASN A 163 -4.02 1.09 -13.37
N THR A 164 -4.88 0.25 -12.79
CA THR A 164 -5.26 -1.03 -13.43
C THR A 164 -6.11 -0.83 -14.68
N GLY A 165 -6.74 0.33 -14.86
CA GLY A 165 -7.70 0.61 -15.91
C GLY A 165 -9.07 -0.05 -15.72
N ALA A 166 -9.33 -0.70 -14.57
CA ALA A 166 -10.64 -1.27 -14.24
C ALA A 166 -11.66 -0.15 -13.97
N GLU A 167 -12.89 -0.33 -14.45
CA GLU A 167 -13.91 0.72 -14.37
C GLU A 167 -15.00 0.46 -13.34
N THR A 168 -15.18 -0.79 -12.91
CA THR A 168 -16.31 -1.21 -12.07
C THR A 168 -16.44 -0.40 -10.77
N GLN A 169 -15.33 -0.16 -10.05
CA GLN A 169 -15.29 0.62 -8.81
C GLN A 169 -14.53 1.96 -8.97
N LEU A 170 -14.32 2.40 -10.21
CA LEU A 170 -13.53 3.61 -10.48
C LEU A 170 -14.15 4.86 -9.85
N LYS A 171 -15.47 5.02 -9.93
CA LYS A 171 -16.18 6.14 -9.29
C LYS A 171 -15.99 6.14 -7.77
N ASP A 172 -16.09 4.97 -7.15
CA ASP A 172 -15.92 4.81 -5.70
C ASP A 172 -14.49 5.18 -5.27
N CYS A 173 -13.48 4.85 -6.06
CA CYS A 173 -12.10 5.27 -5.79
C CYS A 173 -11.99 6.78 -5.67
N TYR A 174 -12.56 7.53 -6.62
CA TYR A 174 -12.56 8.99 -6.56
C TYR A 174 -13.35 9.53 -5.35
N VAL A 175 -14.48 8.93 -5.01
CA VAL A 175 -15.27 9.31 -3.83
C VAL A 175 -14.45 9.12 -2.55
N TYR A 176 -13.83 7.95 -2.34
CA TYR A 176 -13.01 7.70 -1.15
C TYR A 176 -11.80 8.63 -1.08
N MET A 177 -11.09 8.85 -2.20
CA MET A 177 -9.93 9.75 -2.23
C MET A 177 -10.35 11.19 -1.91
N ASN A 178 -11.47 11.69 -2.47
CA ASN A 178 -12.03 12.98 -2.13
C ASN A 178 -12.32 13.11 -0.63
N LEU A 179 -12.98 12.10 -0.01
CA LEU A 179 -13.28 12.08 1.41
C LEU A 179 -11.99 12.13 2.28
N ILE A 180 -10.96 11.38 1.90
CA ILE A 180 -9.69 11.38 2.63
C ILE A 180 -9.05 12.78 2.59
N TYR A 181 -8.94 13.38 1.40
CA TYR A 181 -8.33 14.71 1.23
C TYR A 181 -9.16 15.81 1.88
N MET A 182 -10.49 15.74 1.80
CA MET A 182 -11.40 16.65 2.48
C MET A 182 -11.19 16.63 4.01
N ASN A 183 -11.17 15.44 4.62
CA ASN A 183 -10.97 15.28 6.07
C ASN A 183 -9.60 15.77 6.53
N ARG A 184 -8.60 15.71 5.66
CA ARG A 184 -7.24 16.21 5.90
C ARG A 184 -7.05 17.68 5.54
N LYS A 185 -8.07 18.34 4.99
CA LYS A 185 -8.01 19.72 4.45
C LYS A 185 -6.89 19.89 3.42
N GLN A 186 -6.59 18.85 2.67
CA GLN A 186 -5.61 18.84 1.60
C GLN A 186 -6.29 19.29 0.29
N TYR A 187 -6.65 20.57 0.24
CA TYR A 187 -7.52 21.14 -0.81
C TYR A 187 -6.92 21.05 -2.22
N ALA A 188 -5.59 21.15 -2.35
CA ALA A 188 -4.93 21.06 -3.66
C ALA A 188 -5.02 19.62 -4.23
N GLU A 189 -4.79 18.61 -3.42
CA GLU A 189 -4.94 17.21 -3.79
C GLU A 189 -6.40 16.84 -4.02
N GLN A 190 -7.31 17.40 -3.21
CA GLN A 190 -8.74 17.22 -3.36
C GLN A 190 -9.23 17.78 -4.70
N GLU A 191 -8.85 19.01 -5.05
CA GLU A 191 -9.17 19.64 -6.33
C GLU A 191 -8.71 18.77 -7.51
N LYS A 192 -7.45 18.31 -7.46
CA LYS A 192 -6.89 17.46 -8.51
C LYS A 192 -7.70 16.18 -8.73
N VAL A 193 -8.04 15.49 -7.64
CA VAL A 193 -8.82 14.24 -7.70
C VAL A 193 -10.23 14.49 -8.24
N LEU A 194 -10.86 15.58 -7.84
CA LEU A 194 -12.20 15.97 -8.33
C LEU A 194 -12.17 16.31 -9.81
N GLU A 195 -11.18 17.04 -10.30
CA GLU A 195 -11.01 17.34 -11.72
C GLU A 195 -10.77 16.07 -12.57
N GLU A 196 -10.00 15.11 -12.06
CA GLU A 196 -9.84 13.81 -12.71
C GLU A 196 -11.15 13.03 -12.75
N ALA A 197 -11.91 13.04 -11.63
CA ALA A 197 -13.23 12.41 -11.55
C ALA A 197 -14.24 13.02 -12.52
N ILE A 198 -14.28 14.35 -12.63
CA ILE A 198 -15.19 15.07 -13.52
C ILE A 198 -14.87 14.80 -15.00
N LYS A 199 -13.58 14.61 -15.35
CA LYS A 199 -13.21 14.19 -16.73
C LYS A 199 -13.77 12.81 -17.08
N LYS A 200 -13.86 11.91 -16.11
CA LYS A 200 -14.41 10.56 -16.29
C LYS A 200 -15.95 10.54 -16.17
N TYR A 201 -16.52 11.38 -15.33
CA TYR A 201 -17.94 11.45 -15.00
C TYR A 201 -18.47 12.89 -15.14
N PRO A 202 -18.50 13.44 -16.38
CA PRO A 202 -18.77 14.87 -16.61
C PRO A 202 -20.14 15.34 -16.15
N ILE A 203 -21.12 14.45 -16.04
CA ILE A 203 -22.48 14.72 -15.59
C ILE A 203 -22.70 14.46 -14.09
N SER A 204 -21.64 14.15 -13.33
CA SER A 204 -21.77 13.87 -11.89
C SER A 204 -21.81 15.19 -11.10
N LEU A 205 -22.98 15.62 -10.71
CA LEU A 205 -23.17 16.81 -9.86
C LEU A 205 -22.45 16.66 -8.51
N ASP A 206 -22.38 15.47 -7.94
CA ASP A 206 -21.69 15.24 -6.67
C ASP A 206 -20.22 15.71 -6.69
N PHE A 207 -19.48 15.41 -7.78
CA PHE A 207 -18.09 15.86 -7.90
C PHE A 207 -18.00 17.38 -8.11
N LEU A 208 -18.93 17.97 -8.86
CA LEU A 208 -18.98 19.42 -9.07
C LEU A 208 -19.31 20.16 -7.76
N TYR A 209 -20.27 19.69 -6.96
CA TYR A 209 -20.55 20.28 -5.64
C TYR A 209 -19.35 20.20 -4.69
N ASN A 210 -18.64 19.07 -4.69
CA ASN A 210 -17.42 18.96 -3.90
C ASN A 210 -16.35 19.94 -4.38
N LEU A 211 -16.23 20.18 -5.70
CA LEU A 211 -15.30 21.15 -6.27
C LEU A 211 -15.68 22.59 -5.86
N VAL A 212 -16.96 22.95 -5.88
CA VAL A 212 -17.49 24.22 -5.35
C VAL A 212 -17.04 24.40 -3.89
N ASN A 213 -17.23 23.37 -3.05
CA ASN A 213 -16.84 23.42 -1.64
C ASN A 213 -15.32 23.65 -1.46
N VAL A 214 -14.48 23.03 -2.29
CA VAL A 214 -13.02 23.29 -2.30
C VAL A 214 -12.73 24.74 -2.62
N HIS A 215 -13.37 25.32 -3.64
CA HIS A 215 -13.12 26.71 -4.06
C HIS A 215 -13.65 27.74 -3.04
N ILE A 216 -14.74 27.43 -2.34
CA ILE A 216 -15.20 28.22 -1.18
C ILE A 216 -14.14 28.17 -0.07
N ALA A 217 -13.69 26.97 0.31
CA ALA A 217 -12.71 26.77 1.39
C ALA A 217 -11.36 27.43 1.10
N THR A 218 -10.97 27.55 -0.17
CA THR A 218 -9.72 28.18 -0.62
C THR A 218 -9.91 29.65 -1.03
N ASN A 219 -11.12 30.20 -0.90
CA ASN A 219 -11.47 31.56 -1.34
C ASN A 219 -11.09 31.85 -2.80
N ASN A 220 -11.22 30.86 -3.69
CA ASN A 220 -10.87 30.97 -5.10
C ASN A 220 -12.11 31.33 -5.94
N MET A 221 -12.46 32.61 -5.95
CA MET A 221 -13.69 33.10 -6.58
C MET A 221 -13.78 32.79 -8.09
N PRO A 222 -12.71 32.95 -8.90
CA PRO A 222 -12.78 32.64 -10.33
C PRO A 222 -13.11 31.16 -10.61
N LYS A 223 -12.48 30.23 -9.89
CA LYS A 223 -12.76 28.79 -10.04
C LYS A 223 -14.12 28.41 -9.47
N LEU A 224 -14.57 29.06 -8.39
CA LEU A 224 -15.89 28.90 -7.83
C LEU A 224 -16.97 29.18 -8.86
N LEU A 225 -16.92 30.35 -9.51
CA LEU A 225 -17.88 30.73 -10.54
C LEU A 225 -17.88 29.74 -11.71
N SER A 226 -16.71 29.35 -12.18
CA SER A 226 -16.61 28.34 -13.25
C SER A 226 -17.22 26.99 -12.87
N ALA A 227 -17.09 26.55 -11.63
CA ALA A 227 -17.71 25.30 -11.17
C ALA A 227 -19.24 25.43 -11.07
N ILE A 228 -19.75 26.60 -10.64
CA ILE A 228 -21.18 26.89 -10.60
C ILE A 228 -21.76 26.93 -12.02
N ASP A 229 -21.11 27.57 -12.97
CA ASP A 229 -21.54 27.61 -14.36
C ASP A 229 -21.71 26.19 -14.94
N ARG A 230 -20.76 25.28 -14.65
CA ARG A 230 -20.85 23.87 -15.08
C ARG A 230 -22.04 23.13 -14.45
N ILE A 231 -22.39 23.45 -13.19
CA ILE A 231 -23.59 22.89 -12.54
C ILE A 231 -24.84 23.37 -13.24
N LEU A 232 -24.95 24.68 -13.53
CA LEU A 232 -26.09 25.28 -14.18
C LEU A 232 -26.27 24.82 -15.64
N GLU A 233 -25.18 24.48 -16.32
CA GLU A 233 -25.27 23.85 -17.65
C GLU A 233 -25.90 22.45 -17.59
N LEU A 234 -25.66 21.69 -16.52
CA LEU A 234 -26.21 20.34 -16.33
C LEU A 234 -27.61 20.36 -15.73
N ASP A 235 -27.89 21.30 -14.85
CA ASP A 235 -29.19 21.50 -14.17
C ASP A 235 -29.52 22.99 -14.08
N PRO A 236 -30.17 23.58 -15.13
CA PRO A 236 -30.48 25.00 -15.19
C PRO A 236 -31.41 25.49 -14.07
N ASN A 237 -32.16 24.60 -13.42
CA ASN A 237 -33.05 24.92 -12.33
C ASN A 237 -32.43 24.76 -10.95
N ASN A 238 -31.13 24.47 -10.88
CA ASN A 238 -30.41 24.32 -9.63
C ASN A 238 -30.17 25.66 -8.96
N LEU A 239 -31.00 25.97 -7.96
CA LEU A 239 -30.98 27.23 -7.20
C LEU A 239 -30.36 27.10 -5.79
N GLN A 240 -29.64 25.99 -5.51
CA GLN A 240 -29.01 25.74 -4.19
C GLN A 240 -27.66 26.44 -4.03
#